data_1d00610009c8b4b62d045057145efd07
#
_entry.id   1d00610009c8b4b62d045057145efd07
#
_cell.length_a   1.000
_cell.length_b   1.000
_cell.length_c   1.000
_cell.angle_alpha   90.00
_cell.angle_beta   90.00
_cell.angle_gamma   90.00
#
_symmetry.space_group_name_H-M   'P 1'
#
loop_
_entity.id
_entity.type
_entity.pdbx_description
1 polymer ?
#
loop_
_entity_poly.entity_id
_entity_poly.type
_entity_poly.pdbx_seq_one_letter_code
_entity_poly.pdbx_strand_id
1 'polypeptide(L)'
;MPKKRPETKTRKSKTRKSPNIAPAIFYDLNFCPIRSIFASLGGKWSLLILSHLSFGTHRFSEILGAIPDISQRMLTQTLRALESDGMIIRQAQAVVPPRVDYTITPLGRSFLEPMEELMQWSLLHRDQIEANRQNYNERQSAKIN
;
A
#
# COMPACT_ATOMS: atom_id res chain seq x y z
N MET A 1 47.24 18.67 27.50
CA MET A 1 47.04 18.05 26.16
C MET A 1 45.58 17.69 26.01
N PRO A 2 44.80 18.31 25.12
CA PRO A 2 43.40 17.98 24.94
C PRO A 2 43.27 16.81 23.97
N LYS A 3 42.45 15.81 24.35
CA LYS A 3 42.15 14.63 23.55
C LYS A 3 41.19 15.01 22.39
N LYS A 4 41.60 14.72 21.14
CA LYS A 4 40.78 14.86 19.91
C LYS A 4 39.56 13.93 19.96
N ARG A 5 38.40 14.51 19.74
CA ARG A 5 37.13 13.76 19.47
C ARG A 5 37.25 13.05 18.11
N PRO A 6 36.73 11.83 17.97
CA PRO A 6 36.65 11.18 16.66
C PRO A 6 35.54 11.81 15.81
N GLU A 7 35.87 12.14 14.57
CA GLU A 7 34.93 12.64 13.56
C GLU A 7 33.94 11.55 13.16
N THR A 8 32.65 11.81 13.35
CA THR A 8 31.56 10.97 12.87
C THR A 8 31.45 11.11 11.35
N LYS A 9 31.82 10.06 10.61
CA LYS A 9 31.61 9.95 9.17
C LYS A 9 30.13 9.96 8.85
N THR A 10 29.64 11.03 8.31
CA THR A 10 28.30 11.18 7.77
C THR A 10 28.12 10.18 6.61
N ARG A 11 27.28 9.19 6.81
CA ARG A 11 26.92 8.18 5.83
C ARG A 11 26.03 8.84 4.77
N LYS A 12 26.62 9.20 3.62
CA LYS A 12 25.89 9.71 2.46
C LYS A 12 24.83 8.68 2.04
N SER A 13 23.56 9.01 2.21
CA SER A 13 22.45 8.24 1.66
C SER A 13 22.58 8.26 0.14
N LYS A 14 22.76 7.09 -0.47
CA LYS A 14 22.65 6.92 -1.91
C LYS A 14 21.18 7.11 -2.28
N THR A 15 20.85 8.28 -2.78
CA THR A 15 19.59 8.54 -3.46
C THR A 15 19.47 7.55 -4.62
N ARG A 16 18.62 6.53 -4.49
CA ARG A 16 18.23 5.67 -5.61
C ARG A 16 17.54 6.59 -6.63
N LYS A 17 18.20 6.84 -7.76
CA LYS A 17 17.56 7.46 -8.92
C LYS A 17 16.37 6.59 -9.30
N SER A 18 15.17 7.14 -9.22
CA SER A 18 13.98 6.52 -9.80
C SER A 18 14.27 6.16 -11.26
N PRO A 19 13.93 4.95 -11.72
CA PRO A 19 14.07 4.62 -13.13
C PRO A 19 13.29 5.66 -13.93
N ASN A 20 13.95 6.26 -14.93
CA ASN A 20 13.33 7.22 -15.84
C ASN A 20 12.34 6.42 -16.71
N ILE A 21 11.12 6.26 -16.22
CA ILE A 21 10.06 5.55 -16.94
C ILE A 21 9.65 6.49 -18.06
N ALA A 22 10.06 6.15 -19.28
CA ALA A 22 9.74 6.93 -20.47
C ALA A 22 8.20 7.08 -20.59
N PRO A 23 7.68 8.27 -20.85
CA PRO A 23 6.23 8.54 -20.92
C PRO A 23 5.49 7.64 -21.93
N ALA A 24 6.18 7.09 -22.93
CA ALA A 24 5.61 6.18 -23.91
C ALA A 24 4.97 4.90 -23.32
N ILE A 25 5.40 4.44 -22.15
CA ILE A 25 4.84 3.23 -21.50
C ILE A 25 3.41 3.48 -20.98
N PHE A 26 3.06 4.74 -20.70
CA PHE A 26 1.73 5.10 -20.22
C PHE A 26 0.67 5.20 -21.32
N TYR A 27 1.06 5.23 -22.59
CA TYR A 27 0.15 5.48 -23.73
C TYR A 27 -0.35 4.22 -24.41
N ASP A 28 0.26 3.04 -24.18
CA ASP A 28 -0.28 1.78 -24.68
C ASP A 28 -1.33 1.24 -23.70
N LEU A 29 -2.57 1.68 -23.89
CA LEU A 29 -3.71 1.30 -23.05
C LEU A 29 -4.05 -0.20 -23.14
N ASN A 30 -3.56 -0.92 -24.14
CA ASN A 30 -3.77 -2.35 -24.32
C ASN A 30 -2.72 -3.18 -23.56
N PHE A 31 -1.56 -2.62 -23.30
CA PHE A 31 -0.46 -3.30 -22.61
C PHE A 31 0.08 -2.45 -21.44
N CYS A 32 -0.81 -1.88 -20.62
CA CYS A 32 -0.40 -1.15 -19.42
C CYS A 32 -0.30 -2.14 -18.24
N PRO A 33 0.90 -2.64 -17.87
CA PRO A 33 1.06 -3.53 -16.72
C PRO A 33 0.62 -2.84 -15.42
N ILE A 34 0.68 -1.51 -15.37
CA ILE A 34 0.20 -0.70 -14.26
C ILE A 34 -1.30 -0.89 -14.04
N ARG A 35 -2.09 -0.99 -15.12
CA ARG A 35 -3.55 -1.12 -15.01
C ARG A 35 -3.97 -2.39 -14.28
N SER A 36 -3.38 -3.53 -14.60
CA SER A 36 -3.69 -4.80 -13.95
C SER A 36 -3.22 -4.82 -12.49
N ILE A 37 -2.02 -4.29 -12.23
CA ILE A 37 -1.45 -4.19 -10.89
C ILE A 37 -2.30 -3.24 -10.02
N PHE A 38 -2.67 -2.06 -10.53
CA PHE A 38 -3.52 -1.14 -9.77
C PHE A 38 -4.96 -1.64 -9.60
N ALA A 39 -5.49 -2.44 -10.52
CA ALA A 39 -6.79 -3.07 -10.33
C ALA A 39 -6.80 -4.06 -9.17
N SER A 40 -5.71 -4.78 -8.97
CA SER A 40 -5.53 -5.75 -7.88
C SER A 40 -5.05 -5.10 -6.58
N LEU A 41 -4.01 -4.29 -6.63
CA LEU A 41 -3.31 -3.75 -5.46
C LEU A 41 -3.78 -2.34 -5.06
N GLY A 42 -4.38 -1.57 -5.98
CA GLY A 42 -4.83 -0.19 -5.74
C GLY A 42 -6.09 -0.07 -4.87
N GLY A 43 -6.70 -1.18 -4.49
CA GLY A 43 -7.83 -1.20 -3.57
C GLY A 43 -7.40 -0.82 -2.14
N LYS A 44 -8.23 -0.03 -1.45
CA LYS A 44 -7.96 0.37 -0.04
C LYS A 44 -7.69 -0.83 0.87
N TRP A 45 -8.33 -1.96 0.61
CA TRP A 45 -8.20 -3.17 1.43
C TRP A 45 -6.86 -3.85 1.25
N SER A 46 -6.33 -3.90 0.02
CA SER A 46 -5.02 -4.49 -0.28
C SER A 46 -3.91 -3.78 0.49
N LEU A 47 -3.92 -2.44 0.48
CA LEU A 47 -2.94 -1.64 1.22
C LEU A 47 -3.04 -1.87 2.74
N LEU A 48 -4.26 -1.84 3.30
CA LEU A 48 -4.47 -2.05 4.73
C LEU A 48 -4.04 -3.44 5.19
N ILE A 49 -4.35 -4.48 4.40
CA ILE A 49 -3.94 -5.86 4.71
C ILE A 49 -2.42 -5.99 4.65
N LEU A 50 -1.77 -5.51 3.59
CA LEU A 50 -0.31 -5.57 3.47
C LEU A 50 0.39 -4.78 4.58
N SER A 51 -0.11 -3.60 4.92
CA SER A 51 0.39 -2.81 6.05
C SER A 51 0.26 -3.58 7.36
N HIS A 52 -0.88 -4.22 7.63
CA HIS A 52 -1.07 -5.03 8.83
C HIS A 52 -0.11 -6.23 8.87
N LEU A 53 0.05 -6.95 7.75
CA LEU A 53 0.95 -8.09 7.62
C LEU A 53 2.44 -7.70 7.65
N SER A 54 2.79 -6.42 7.49
CA SER A 54 4.17 -5.97 7.65
C SER A 54 4.69 -6.10 9.08
N PHE A 55 3.81 -6.11 10.07
CA PHE A 55 4.15 -6.29 11.48
C PHE A 55 4.33 -7.75 11.89
N GLY A 56 3.92 -8.71 11.06
CA GLY A 56 4.09 -10.13 11.35
C GLY A 56 3.12 -11.03 10.61
N THR A 57 3.15 -12.31 10.99
CA THR A 57 2.24 -13.34 10.50
C THR A 57 0.93 -13.28 11.29
N HIS A 58 -0.20 -13.24 10.59
CA HIS A 58 -1.52 -13.15 11.20
C HIS A 58 -2.50 -14.17 10.64
N ARG A 59 -3.48 -14.54 11.46
CA ARG A 59 -4.61 -15.38 11.06
C ARG A 59 -5.73 -14.55 10.44
N PHE A 60 -6.61 -15.23 9.72
CA PHE A 60 -7.78 -14.60 9.10
C PHE A 60 -8.59 -13.76 10.10
N SER A 61 -8.88 -14.33 11.30
CA SER A 61 -9.67 -13.66 12.34
C SER A 61 -8.96 -12.42 12.92
N GLU A 62 -7.63 -12.44 13.02
CA GLU A 62 -6.83 -11.32 13.50
C GLU A 62 -6.84 -10.18 12.49
N ILE A 63 -6.68 -10.49 11.20
CA ILE A 63 -6.76 -9.49 10.12
C ILE A 63 -8.17 -8.89 10.06
N LEU A 64 -9.22 -9.74 10.15
CA LEU A 64 -10.60 -9.27 10.14
C LEU A 64 -10.91 -8.33 11.30
N GLY A 65 -10.41 -8.64 12.50
CA GLY A 65 -10.59 -7.81 13.69
C GLY A 65 -9.77 -6.52 13.69
N ALA A 66 -8.64 -6.51 12.99
CA ALA A 66 -7.74 -5.36 12.94
C ALA A 66 -8.15 -4.29 11.91
N ILE A 67 -8.90 -4.69 10.86
CA ILE A 67 -9.29 -3.78 9.78
C ILE A 67 -10.79 -3.45 9.92
N PRO A 68 -11.14 -2.24 10.41
CA PRO A 68 -12.54 -1.83 10.52
C PRO A 68 -13.24 -1.85 9.15
N ASP A 69 -14.54 -2.16 9.16
CA ASP A 69 -15.43 -2.10 8.00
C ASP A 69 -15.14 -3.09 6.86
N ILE A 70 -14.14 -3.97 6.99
CA ILE A 70 -13.95 -5.03 6.00
C ILE A 70 -14.90 -6.19 6.29
N SER A 71 -15.67 -6.61 5.27
CA SER A 71 -16.47 -7.82 5.38
C SER A 71 -15.62 -9.08 5.21
N GLN A 72 -16.05 -10.22 5.78
CA GLN A 72 -15.38 -11.52 5.59
C GLN A 72 -15.24 -11.87 4.10
N ARG A 73 -16.27 -11.55 3.28
CA ARG A 73 -16.24 -11.78 1.84
C ARG A 73 -15.14 -10.96 1.17
N MET A 74 -15.05 -9.66 1.48
CA MET A 74 -14.02 -8.77 0.93
C MET A 74 -12.62 -9.20 1.37
N LEU A 75 -12.45 -9.53 2.64
CA LEU A 75 -11.16 -10.02 3.14
C LEU A 75 -10.72 -11.29 2.40
N THR A 76 -11.65 -12.26 2.26
CA THR A 76 -11.36 -13.51 1.52
C THR A 76 -10.96 -13.25 0.08
N GLN A 77 -11.68 -12.36 -0.63
CA GLN A 77 -11.39 -12.02 -2.03
C GLN A 77 -10.04 -11.31 -2.14
N THR A 78 -9.78 -10.35 -1.26
CA THR A 78 -8.52 -9.59 -1.29
C THR A 78 -7.31 -10.45 -0.95
N LEU A 79 -7.42 -11.33 0.07
CA LEU A 79 -6.34 -12.27 0.41
C LEU A 79 -6.02 -13.22 -0.73
N ARG A 80 -7.04 -13.73 -1.44
CA ARG A 80 -6.83 -14.58 -2.63
C ARG A 80 -6.12 -13.83 -3.76
N ALA A 81 -6.51 -12.58 -4.02
CA ALA A 81 -5.86 -11.75 -5.01
C ALA A 81 -4.40 -11.48 -4.65
N LEU A 82 -4.12 -11.08 -3.41
CA LEU A 82 -2.76 -10.84 -2.92
C LEU A 82 -1.88 -12.11 -2.94
N GLU A 83 -2.45 -13.26 -2.64
CA GLU A 83 -1.77 -14.56 -2.75
C GLU A 83 -1.47 -14.90 -4.22
N SER A 84 -2.44 -14.71 -5.13
CA SER A 84 -2.27 -14.91 -6.57
C SER A 84 -1.18 -14.02 -7.17
N ASP A 85 -1.06 -12.79 -6.68
CA ASP A 85 -0.05 -11.82 -7.11
C ASP A 85 1.32 -12.04 -6.42
N GLY A 86 1.41 -13.03 -5.53
CA GLY A 86 2.64 -13.35 -4.80
C GLY A 86 3.03 -12.31 -3.73
N MET A 87 2.11 -11.45 -3.32
CA MET A 87 2.35 -10.44 -2.29
C MET A 87 2.32 -11.00 -0.87
N ILE A 88 1.58 -12.09 -0.68
CA ILE A 88 1.47 -12.83 0.58
C ILE A 88 1.61 -14.33 0.34
N ILE A 89 1.95 -15.05 1.41
CA ILE A 89 1.93 -16.51 1.47
C ILE A 89 0.84 -16.94 2.43
N ARG A 90 0.04 -17.92 2.01
CA ARG A 90 -0.94 -18.58 2.84
C ARG A 90 -0.40 -19.94 3.27
N GLN A 91 -0.32 -20.19 4.56
CA GLN A 91 0.17 -21.46 5.12
C GLN A 91 -0.92 -22.11 5.98
N ALA A 92 -1.37 -23.30 5.55
CA ALA A 92 -2.25 -24.11 6.36
C ALA A 92 -1.40 -24.93 7.36
N GLN A 93 -1.72 -24.81 8.62
CA GLN A 93 -1.08 -25.57 9.69
C GLN A 93 -1.86 -26.86 9.95
N ALA A 94 -1.16 -28.00 9.96
CA ALA A 94 -1.74 -29.30 10.27
C ALA A 94 -1.89 -29.50 11.79
N VAL A 95 -2.67 -28.61 12.43
CA VAL A 95 -2.99 -28.64 13.85
C VAL A 95 -4.49 -28.79 14.06
N VAL A 96 -4.91 -29.18 15.26
CA VAL A 96 -6.34 -29.29 15.64
C VAL A 96 -6.61 -28.23 16.71
N PRO A 97 -7.55 -27.28 16.46
CA PRO A 97 -8.31 -27.04 15.22
C PRO A 97 -7.44 -26.52 14.04
N PRO A 98 -7.87 -26.72 12.77
CA PRO A 98 -7.12 -26.26 11.60
C PRO A 98 -6.86 -24.76 11.66
N ARG A 99 -5.62 -24.37 11.32
CA ARG A 99 -5.16 -22.99 11.36
C ARG A 99 -4.58 -22.59 10.01
N VAL A 100 -4.87 -21.36 9.60
CA VAL A 100 -4.30 -20.75 8.39
C VAL A 100 -3.64 -19.43 8.76
N ASP A 101 -2.37 -19.33 8.45
CA ASP A 101 -1.54 -18.17 8.69
C ASP A 101 -1.24 -17.44 7.35
N TYR A 102 -1.20 -16.11 7.39
CA TYR A 102 -0.86 -15.25 6.27
C TYR A 102 0.39 -14.44 6.60
N THR A 103 1.35 -14.42 5.68
CA THR A 103 2.63 -13.72 5.83
C THR A 103 2.91 -12.90 4.59
N ILE A 104 3.37 -11.67 4.77
CA ILE A 104 3.80 -10.81 3.67
C ILE A 104 5.11 -11.32 3.06
N THR A 105 5.22 -11.30 1.73
CA THR A 105 6.44 -11.65 1.00
C THR A 105 7.39 -10.45 0.88
N PRO A 106 8.68 -10.65 0.48
CA PRO A 106 9.56 -9.55 0.11
C PRO A 106 8.97 -8.66 -1.01
N LEU A 107 8.26 -9.24 -1.97
CA LEU A 107 7.54 -8.50 -3.01
C LEU A 107 6.43 -7.62 -2.41
N GLY A 108 5.61 -8.17 -1.52
CA GLY A 108 4.59 -7.40 -0.82
C GLY A 108 5.16 -6.25 0.01
N ARG A 109 6.30 -6.47 0.68
CA ARG A 109 7.00 -5.39 1.42
C ARG A 109 7.51 -4.29 0.51
N SER A 110 8.07 -4.64 -0.65
CA SER A 110 8.57 -3.64 -1.61
C SER A 110 7.47 -2.74 -2.19
N PHE A 111 6.21 -3.21 -2.17
CA PHE A 111 5.06 -2.41 -2.57
C PHE A 111 4.71 -1.34 -1.54
N LEU A 112 4.97 -1.56 -0.26
CA LEU A 112 4.65 -0.61 0.80
C LEU A 112 5.51 0.67 0.72
N GLU A 113 6.76 0.60 0.25
CA GLU A 113 7.64 1.77 0.13
C GLU A 113 7.03 2.90 -0.72
N PRO A 114 6.62 2.68 -2.00
CA PRO A 114 5.99 3.72 -2.81
C PRO A 114 4.60 4.13 -2.28
N MET A 115 3.90 3.23 -1.56
CA MET A 115 2.61 3.56 -0.97
C MET A 115 2.77 4.50 0.23
N GLU A 116 3.82 4.36 1.00
CA GLU A 116 4.12 5.27 2.11
C GLU A 116 4.37 6.70 1.60
N GLU A 117 5.14 6.84 0.51
CA GLU A 117 5.34 8.13 -0.16
C GLU A 117 4.01 8.74 -0.65
N LEU A 118 3.14 7.93 -1.25
CA LEU A 118 1.81 8.37 -1.68
C LEU A 118 0.92 8.78 -0.50
N MET A 119 0.98 8.05 0.61
CA MET A 119 0.25 8.41 1.83
C MET A 119 0.72 9.74 2.40
N GLN A 120 2.03 9.97 2.47
CA GLN A 120 2.59 11.25 2.92
C GLN A 120 2.15 12.40 2.01
N TRP A 121 2.20 12.21 0.70
CA TRP A 121 1.69 13.19 -0.26
C TRP A 121 0.21 13.51 -0.02
N SER A 122 -0.60 12.49 0.23
CA SER A 122 -2.04 12.63 0.48
C SER A 122 -2.32 13.43 1.76
N LEU A 123 -1.55 13.20 2.81
CA LEU A 123 -1.67 13.95 4.07
C LEU A 123 -1.31 15.43 3.89
N LEU A 124 -0.25 15.72 3.14
CA LEU A 124 0.20 17.09 2.88
C LEU A 124 -0.80 17.88 2.02
N HIS A 125 -1.54 17.22 1.13
CA HIS A 125 -2.45 17.88 0.19
C HIS A 125 -3.94 17.72 0.51
N ARG A 126 -4.25 17.04 1.63
CA ARG A 126 -5.62 16.73 2.05
C ARG A 126 -6.51 17.98 2.07
N ASP A 127 -6.07 19.02 2.80
CA ASP A 127 -6.88 20.23 3.00
C ASP A 127 -7.12 20.96 1.68
N GLN A 128 -6.12 21.00 0.80
CA GLN A 128 -6.26 21.60 -0.53
C GLN A 128 -7.27 20.82 -1.40
N ILE A 129 -7.21 19.48 -1.36
CA ILE A 129 -8.14 18.64 -2.12
C ILE A 129 -9.56 18.82 -1.57
N GLU A 130 -9.72 18.87 -0.26
CA GLU A 130 -11.02 19.03 0.41
C GLU A 130 -11.64 20.40 0.10
N ALA A 131 -10.86 21.47 0.17
CA ALA A 131 -11.30 22.82 -0.24
C ALA A 131 -11.73 22.88 -1.73
N ASN A 132 -10.97 22.24 -2.62
CA ASN A 132 -11.33 22.19 -4.05
C ASN A 132 -12.64 21.43 -4.27
N ARG A 133 -12.91 20.35 -3.55
CA ARG A 133 -14.17 19.59 -3.61
C ARG A 133 -15.35 20.43 -3.13
N GLN A 134 -15.21 21.17 -2.03
CA GLN A 134 -16.24 22.07 -1.52
C GLN A 134 -16.57 23.16 -2.54
N ASN A 135 -15.55 23.86 -3.05
CA ASN A 135 -15.72 24.88 -4.09
C ASN A 135 -16.42 24.35 -5.36
N TYR A 136 -16.10 23.12 -5.75
CA TYR A 136 -16.76 22.48 -6.89
C TYR A 136 -18.24 22.23 -6.61
N ASN A 137 -18.58 21.69 -5.46
CA ASN A 137 -19.97 21.40 -5.07
C ASN A 137 -20.81 22.68 -4.97
N GLU A 138 -20.27 23.75 -4.41
CA GLU A 138 -20.92 25.05 -4.33
C GLU A 138 -21.25 25.62 -5.73
N ARG A 139 -20.30 25.52 -6.67
CA ARG A 139 -20.52 25.96 -8.06
C ARG A 139 -21.59 25.12 -8.78
N GLN A 140 -21.69 23.84 -8.49
CA GLN A 140 -22.74 22.98 -9.06
C GLN A 140 -24.10 23.32 -8.50
N SER A 141 -24.22 23.54 -7.19
CA SER A 141 -25.47 23.94 -6.54
C SER A 141 -25.98 25.30 -7.04
N ALA A 142 -25.06 26.25 -7.30
CA ALA A 142 -25.43 27.58 -7.85
C ALA A 142 -25.91 27.54 -9.32
N LYS A 143 -25.64 26.48 -10.07
CA LYS A 143 -26.10 26.32 -11.46
C LYS A 143 -27.50 25.70 -11.58
N ILE A 144 -28.01 25.11 -10.49
CA ILE A 144 -29.31 24.41 -10.47
C ILE A 144 -30.43 25.33 -9.97
N ASN A 145 -30.10 26.48 -9.36
CA ASN A 145 -31.02 27.54 -8.97
C ASN A 145 -31.03 28.67 -10.02
#